data_fb7e46f5c622d326219ef5de84c90af4
#
_entry.id   fb7e46f5c622d326219ef5de84c90af4
#
_cell.length_a   1.000
_cell.length_b   1.000
_cell.length_c   1.000
_cell.angle_alpha   90.00
_cell.angle_beta   90.00
_cell.angle_gamma   90.00
#
_symmetry.space_group_name_H-M   'P 1'
#
loop_
_entity.id
_entity.type
_entity.pdbx_description
1 polymer ?
#
loop_
_entity_poly.entity_id
_entity_poly.type
_entity_poly.pdbx_seq_one_letter_code
_entity_poly.pdbx_strand_id
1 'polypeptide(L)'
;LILQQVASRAIARALGKVAETDFIPGERTHATRQRERARTAATVLKSLSKAIIGLVAGAMILGELGVDLGPLVASAGVVGFAVGLGAQSIVRDVFSGIIMLIEDQYGVGDQVEVLEVKGIVESVGLRITAVRDRQGTLWYLRNGEILKVGNKSQKARG
;
A
#
# COMPACT_ATOMS: atom_id res chain seq x y z
N LEU A 1 6.18 -16.08 21.23
CA LEU A 1 5.50 -15.09 22.06
C LEU A 1 6.12 -13.70 21.88
N ILE A 2 7.45 -13.52 22.04
CA ILE A 2 8.12 -12.21 21.94
C ILE A 2 8.02 -11.64 20.50
N LEU A 3 8.30 -12.43 19.46
CA LEU A 3 8.21 -12.02 18.05
C LEU A 3 6.78 -11.59 17.67
N GLN A 4 5.78 -12.28 18.21
CA GLN A 4 4.37 -11.97 18.00
C GLN A 4 3.96 -10.64 18.66
N GLN A 5 4.51 -10.36 19.86
CA GLN A 5 4.28 -9.07 20.54
C GLN A 5 4.98 -7.91 19.82
N VAL A 6 6.19 -8.14 19.29
CA VAL A 6 6.94 -7.13 18.55
C VAL A 6 6.23 -6.81 17.23
N ALA A 7 5.82 -7.82 16.46
CA ALA A 7 5.10 -7.63 15.21
C ALA A 7 3.75 -6.92 15.43
N SER A 8 2.99 -7.29 16.46
CA SER A 8 1.71 -6.65 16.76
C SER A 8 1.86 -5.19 17.22
N ARG A 9 2.94 -4.86 17.95
CA ARG A 9 3.26 -3.49 18.37
C ARG A 9 3.75 -2.63 17.20
N ALA A 10 4.55 -3.18 16.30
CA ALA A 10 5.01 -2.48 15.09
C ALA A 10 3.84 -2.13 14.16
N ILE A 11 2.94 -3.08 13.92
CA ILE A 11 1.73 -2.88 13.11
C ILE A 11 0.81 -1.84 13.77
N ALA A 12 0.59 -1.92 15.07
CA ALA A 12 -0.23 -0.97 15.80
C ALA A 12 0.35 0.46 15.78
N ARG A 13 1.70 0.60 15.86
CA ARG A 13 2.36 1.91 15.76
C ARG A 13 2.33 2.49 14.36
N ALA A 14 2.53 1.67 13.33
CA ALA A 14 2.48 2.11 11.93
C ALA A 14 1.07 2.60 11.56
N LEU A 15 0.04 1.88 11.99
CA LEU A 15 -1.36 2.25 11.70
C LEU A 15 -1.88 3.37 12.62
N GLY A 16 -1.36 3.49 13.84
CA GLY A 16 -1.69 4.59 14.76
C GLY A 16 -1.22 5.95 14.26
N LYS A 17 -0.01 6.02 13.66
CA LYS A 17 0.50 7.26 13.05
C LYS A 17 -0.33 7.74 11.85
N VAL A 18 -0.91 6.82 11.08
CA VAL A 18 -1.79 7.17 9.93
C VAL A 18 -3.14 7.72 10.43
N ALA A 19 -3.58 7.36 11.63
CA ALA A 19 -4.84 7.80 12.20
C ALA A 19 -4.77 9.16 12.93
N GLU A 20 -3.57 9.66 13.24
CA GLU A 20 -3.40 10.90 14.03
C GLU A 20 -3.20 12.18 13.20
N THR A 21 -3.08 12.07 11.86
CA THR A 21 -2.64 13.20 11.02
C THR A 21 -3.75 14.13 10.55
N ASP A 22 -5.05 13.86 10.80
CA ASP A 22 -6.13 14.75 10.35
C ASP A 22 -7.22 14.95 11.42
N PHE A 23 -6.98 15.87 12.33
CA PHE A 23 -8.01 16.36 13.24
C PHE A 23 -8.54 17.72 12.76
N ILE A 24 -9.50 17.71 11.83
CA ILE A 24 -10.32 18.89 11.51
C ILE A 24 -11.65 18.74 12.25
N PRO A 25 -11.97 19.65 13.21
CA PRO A 25 -13.24 19.62 13.91
C PRO A 25 -14.39 20.03 12.95
N GLY A 26 -15.18 19.08 12.52
CA GLY A 26 -16.35 19.34 11.65
C GLY A 26 -16.90 18.10 10.95
N GLU A 27 -16.10 17.07 10.71
CA GLU A 27 -16.50 15.87 9.95
C GLU A 27 -16.50 14.58 10.79
N ARG A 28 -17.35 14.53 11.80
CA ARG A 28 -17.47 13.33 12.68
C ARG A 28 -17.79 12.04 11.91
N THR A 29 -18.44 12.11 10.77
CA THR A 29 -18.81 10.95 9.95
C THR A 29 -17.67 10.38 9.13
N HIS A 30 -16.75 11.20 8.60
CA HIS A 30 -15.59 10.74 7.84
C HIS A 30 -14.50 10.16 8.73
N ALA A 31 -14.21 10.80 9.86
CA ALA A 31 -13.19 10.34 10.81
C ALA A 31 -13.55 8.99 11.46
N THR A 32 -14.82 8.74 11.78
CA THR A 32 -15.26 7.45 12.30
C THR A 32 -15.11 6.33 11.28
N ARG A 33 -15.50 6.56 10.03
CA ARG A 33 -15.32 5.57 8.94
C ARG A 33 -13.86 5.24 8.66
N GLN A 34 -12.98 6.23 8.69
CA GLN A 34 -11.54 6.01 8.52
C GLN A 34 -10.96 5.15 9.67
N ARG A 35 -11.34 5.44 10.92
CA ARG A 35 -10.90 4.66 12.09
C ARG A 35 -11.40 3.21 12.03
N GLU A 36 -12.63 2.98 11.61
CA GLU A 36 -13.17 1.62 11.46
C GLU A 36 -12.46 0.85 10.36
N ARG A 37 -12.19 1.46 9.21
CA ARG A 37 -11.41 0.85 8.11
C ARG A 37 -9.99 0.52 8.55
N ALA A 38 -9.30 1.44 9.23
CA ALA A 38 -7.96 1.20 9.77
C ALA A 38 -7.97 0.06 10.80
N ARG A 39 -8.99 -0.02 11.66
CA ARG A 39 -9.15 -1.07 12.65
C ARG A 39 -9.39 -2.44 12.02
N THR A 40 -10.22 -2.50 10.98
CA THR A 40 -10.46 -3.74 10.23
C THR A 40 -9.18 -4.19 9.53
N ALA A 41 -8.48 -3.30 8.84
CA ALA A 41 -7.20 -3.61 8.19
C ALA A 41 -6.16 -4.11 9.21
N ALA A 42 -6.04 -3.45 10.36
CA ALA A 42 -5.15 -3.88 11.45
C ALA A 42 -5.50 -5.29 11.95
N THR A 43 -6.79 -5.60 12.09
CA THR A 43 -7.25 -6.92 12.54
C THR A 43 -6.89 -8.00 11.53
N VAL A 44 -7.13 -7.74 10.24
CA VAL A 44 -6.77 -8.68 9.16
C VAL A 44 -5.27 -8.92 9.12
N LEU A 45 -4.45 -7.85 9.14
CA LEU A 45 -2.99 -7.98 9.17
C LEU A 45 -2.49 -8.75 10.39
N LYS A 46 -3.06 -8.48 11.56
CA LYS A 46 -2.72 -9.19 12.80
C LYS A 46 -3.06 -10.69 12.72
N SER A 47 -4.23 -11.03 12.15
CA SER A 47 -4.63 -12.42 11.97
C SER A 47 -3.74 -13.15 10.98
N LEU A 48 -3.41 -12.51 9.85
CA LEU A 48 -2.50 -13.05 8.85
C LEU A 48 -1.09 -13.27 9.42
N SER A 49 -0.56 -12.28 10.15
CA SER A 49 0.75 -12.41 10.82
C SER A 49 0.78 -13.57 11.82
N LYS A 50 -0.30 -13.74 12.60
CA LYS A 50 -0.42 -14.87 13.53
C LYS A 50 -0.44 -16.21 12.81
N ALA A 51 -1.17 -16.32 11.71
CA ALA A 51 -1.25 -17.55 10.91
C ALA A 51 0.13 -17.91 10.33
N ILE A 52 0.85 -16.93 9.77
CA ILE A 52 2.20 -17.15 9.21
C ILE A 52 3.18 -17.56 10.31
N ILE A 53 3.21 -16.86 11.43
CA ILE A 53 4.10 -17.18 12.56
C ILE A 53 3.77 -18.57 13.11
N GLY A 54 2.49 -18.90 13.24
CA GLY A 54 2.05 -20.23 13.71
C GLY A 54 2.45 -21.35 12.76
N LEU A 55 2.33 -21.13 11.45
CA LEU A 55 2.73 -22.08 10.42
C LEU A 55 4.25 -22.33 10.46
N VAL A 56 5.05 -21.26 10.54
CA VAL A 56 6.52 -21.36 10.63
C VAL A 56 6.95 -22.06 11.92
N ALA A 57 6.38 -21.69 13.06
CA ALA A 57 6.67 -22.32 14.34
C ALA A 57 6.28 -23.80 14.34
N GLY A 58 5.12 -24.14 13.78
CA GLY A 58 4.68 -25.53 13.63
C GLY A 58 5.63 -26.33 12.74
N ALA A 59 6.06 -25.78 11.61
CA ALA A 59 7.03 -26.42 10.74
C ALA A 59 8.36 -26.66 11.47
N MET A 60 8.86 -25.69 12.23
CA MET A 60 10.10 -25.85 13.02
C MET A 60 9.98 -26.99 14.02
N ILE A 61 8.86 -27.08 14.75
CA ILE A 61 8.61 -28.16 15.71
C ILE A 61 8.58 -29.53 15.00
N LEU A 62 7.92 -29.62 13.84
CA LEU A 62 7.89 -30.87 13.07
C LEU A 62 9.29 -31.28 12.59
N GLY A 63 10.11 -30.32 12.18
CA GLY A 63 11.51 -30.56 11.81
C GLY A 63 12.35 -31.08 12.96
N GLU A 64 12.20 -30.54 14.16
CA GLU A 64 12.87 -31.04 15.38
C GLU A 64 12.42 -32.49 15.74
N LEU A 65 11.20 -32.85 15.39
CA LEU A 65 10.67 -34.22 15.55
C LEU A 65 11.13 -35.19 14.45
N GLY A 66 11.98 -34.72 13.52
CA GLY A 66 12.52 -35.56 12.44
C GLY A 66 11.60 -35.70 11.22
N VAL A 67 10.54 -34.93 11.12
CA VAL A 67 9.65 -34.93 9.95
C VAL A 67 10.35 -34.26 8.78
N ASP A 68 10.33 -34.89 7.60
CA ASP A 68 10.85 -34.27 6.37
C ASP A 68 9.97 -33.05 5.98
N LEU A 69 10.56 -31.86 6.02
CA LEU A 69 9.90 -30.63 5.64
C LEU A 69 9.98 -30.32 4.15
N GLY A 70 10.69 -31.12 3.35
CA GLY A 70 10.87 -30.90 1.92
C GLY A 70 9.56 -30.67 1.16
N PRO A 71 8.56 -31.54 1.27
CA PRO A 71 7.25 -31.36 0.62
C PRO A 71 6.50 -30.13 1.11
N LEU A 72 6.62 -29.78 2.39
CA LEU A 72 5.98 -28.59 2.98
C LEU A 72 6.58 -27.30 2.42
N VAL A 73 7.91 -27.24 2.36
CA VAL A 73 8.65 -26.08 1.81
C VAL A 73 8.36 -25.93 0.31
N ALA A 74 8.34 -27.05 -0.43
CA ALA A 74 8.00 -27.02 -1.86
C ALA A 74 6.59 -26.48 -2.11
N SER A 75 5.60 -26.96 -1.36
CA SER A 75 4.22 -26.48 -1.48
C SER A 75 4.06 -25.01 -1.06
N ALA A 76 4.75 -24.59 0.02
CA ALA A 76 4.78 -23.19 0.44
C ALA A 76 5.41 -22.29 -0.63
N GLY A 77 6.43 -22.77 -1.36
CA GLY A 77 7.03 -22.07 -2.50
C GLY A 77 6.04 -21.82 -3.63
N VAL A 78 5.25 -22.83 -3.99
CA VAL A 78 4.20 -22.69 -5.02
C VAL A 78 3.13 -21.67 -4.60
N VAL A 79 2.67 -21.76 -3.34
CA VAL A 79 1.70 -20.79 -2.79
C VAL A 79 2.30 -19.37 -2.76
N GLY A 80 3.56 -19.24 -2.31
CA GLY A 80 4.26 -17.94 -2.29
C GLY A 80 4.40 -17.33 -3.68
N PHE A 81 4.71 -18.15 -4.69
CA PHE A 81 4.78 -17.71 -6.08
C PHE A 81 3.41 -17.21 -6.59
N ALA A 82 2.34 -17.96 -6.32
CA ALA A 82 0.99 -17.56 -6.71
C ALA A 82 0.55 -16.25 -6.06
N VAL A 83 0.85 -16.07 -4.75
CA VAL A 83 0.59 -14.82 -4.01
C VAL A 83 1.43 -13.67 -4.59
N GLY A 84 2.70 -13.92 -4.94
CA GLY A 84 3.59 -12.95 -5.56
C GLY A 84 3.06 -12.45 -6.90
N LEU A 85 2.61 -13.35 -7.76
CA LEU A 85 1.96 -12.98 -9.03
C LEU A 85 0.67 -12.16 -8.80
N GLY A 86 -0.15 -12.55 -7.80
CA GLY A 86 -1.35 -11.78 -7.43
C GLY A 86 -1.05 -10.38 -6.88
N ALA A 87 0.10 -10.19 -6.22
CA ALA A 87 0.52 -8.90 -5.65
C ALA A 87 1.35 -8.04 -6.61
N GLN A 88 1.71 -8.52 -7.80
CA GLN A 88 2.61 -7.86 -8.75
C GLN A 88 2.16 -6.43 -9.11
N SER A 89 0.86 -6.21 -9.27
CA SER A 89 0.32 -4.87 -9.59
C SER A 89 0.55 -3.87 -8.45
N ILE A 90 0.38 -4.31 -7.20
CA ILE A 90 0.59 -3.46 -6.02
C ILE A 90 2.07 -3.05 -5.92
N VAL A 91 2.98 -3.99 -6.14
CA VAL A 91 4.42 -3.74 -6.15
C VAL A 91 4.76 -2.72 -7.25
N ARG A 92 4.26 -2.92 -8.47
CA ARG A 92 4.43 -1.98 -9.58
C ARG A 92 3.94 -0.59 -9.22
N ASP A 93 2.71 -0.47 -8.67
CA ASP A 93 2.13 0.82 -8.30
C ASP A 93 3.01 1.59 -7.31
N VAL A 94 3.51 0.89 -6.28
CA VAL A 94 4.34 1.49 -5.23
C VAL A 94 5.69 1.95 -5.78
N PHE A 95 6.37 1.10 -6.57
CA PHE A 95 7.66 1.47 -7.17
C PHE A 95 7.50 2.64 -8.14
N SER A 96 6.45 2.63 -8.98
CA SER A 96 6.16 3.76 -9.87
C SER A 96 5.93 5.06 -9.09
N GLY A 97 5.18 5.01 -7.99
CA GLY A 97 4.96 6.19 -7.15
C GLY A 97 6.24 6.73 -6.52
N ILE A 98 7.13 5.84 -6.04
CA ILE A 98 8.44 6.24 -5.50
C ILE A 98 9.29 6.90 -6.58
N ILE A 99 9.37 6.32 -7.78
CA ILE A 99 10.16 6.85 -8.90
C ILE A 99 9.63 8.21 -9.34
N MET A 100 8.31 8.36 -9.48
CA MET A 100 7.67 9.65 -9.83
C MET A 100 8.04 10.76 -8.85
N LEU A 101 8.09 10.44 -7.54
CA LEU A 101 8.46 11.41 -6.50
C LEU A 101 9.96 11.75 -6.55
N ILE A 102 10.84 10.75 -6.79
CA ILE A 102 12.29 10.97 -6.88
C ILE A 102 12.65 11.78 -8.13
N GLU A 103 11.99 11.52 -9.25
CA GLU A 103 12.22 12.20 -10.51
C GLU A 103 11.52 13.55 -10.62
N ASP A 104 10.69 13.93 -9.62
CA ASP A 104 9.91 15.17 -9.62
C ASP A 104 9.11 15.36 -10.90
N GLN A 105 8.44 14.28 -11.35
CA GLN A 105 7.67 14.30 -12.60
C GLN A 105 6.47 15.24 -12.50
N TYR A 106 5.79 15.25 -11.36
CA TYR A 106 4.73 16.19 -10.99
C TYR A 106 4.50 16.20 -9.48
N GLY A 107 3.94 17.30 -8.99
CA GLY A 107 3.59 17.50 -7.58
C GLY A 107 2.15 17.93 -7.38
N VAL A 108 1.75 18.10 -6.11
CA VAL A 108 0.44 18.61 -5.75
C VAL A 108 0.30 20.05 -6.25
N GLY A 109 -0.82 20.33 -6.94
CA GLY A 109 -1.10 21.62 -7.57
C GLY A 109 -0.70 21.72 -9.04
N ASP A 110 0.07 20.77 -9.57
CA ASP A 110 0.45 20.75 -10.97
C ASP A 110 -0.74 20.43 -11.87
N GLN A 111 -0.79 21.12 -13.02
CA GLN A 111 -1.72 20.81 -14.09
C GLN A 111 -1.13 19.72 -14.98
N VAL A 112 -1.74 18.54 -14.95
CA VAL A 112 -1.24 17.36 -15.64
C VAL A 112 -2.26 16.81 -16.65
N GLU A 113 -1.71 16.09 -17.62
CA GLU A 113 -2.45 15.21 -18.52
C GLU A 113 -1.89 13.79 -18.34
N VAL A 114 -2.70 12.92 -17.71
CA VAL A 114 -2.30 11.56 -17.33
C VAL A 114 -3.37 10.60 -17.82
N LEU A 115 -2.96 9.61 -18.62
CA LEU A 115 -3.90 8.75 -19.32
C LEU A 115 -4.87 9.61 -20.15
N GLU A 116 -6.17 9.53 -19.86
CA GLU A 116 -7.20 10.34 -20.55
C GLU A 116 -7.71 11.51 -19.68
N VAL A 117 -7.12 11.69 -18.47
CA VAL A 117 -7.54 12.68 -17.49
C VAL A 117 -6.68 13.94 -17.58
N LYS A 118 -7.34 15.11 -17.72
CA LYS A 118 -6.70 16.42 -17.71
C LYS A 118 -7.19 17.20 -16.49
N GLY A 119 -6.28 17.54 -15.57
CA GLY A 119 -6.70 18.18 -14.34
C GLY A 119 -5.54 18.68 -13.47
N ILE A 120 -5.87 19.00 -12.23
CA ILE A 120 -4.91 19.42 -11.21
C ILE A 120 -4.68 18.28 -10.24
N VAL A 121 -3.42 18.01 -9.91
CA VAL A 121 -3.03 16.99 -8.93
C VAL A 121 -3.42 17.46 -7.53
N GLU A 122 -4.29 16.72 -6.86
CA GLU A 122 -4.68 17.00 -5.46
C GLU A 122 -3.81 16.26 -4.45
N SER A 123 -3.41 15.05 -4.77
CA SER A 123 -2.51 14.29 -3.91
C SER A 123 -1.70 13.28 -4.71
N VAL A 124 -0.46 13.06 -4.28
CA VAL A 124 0.44 12.02 -4.79
C VAL A 124 0.76 11.08 -3.65
N GLY A 125 0.22 9.87 -3.70
CA GLY A 125 0.53 8.80 -2.77
C GLY A 125 1.49 7.78 -3.37
N LEU A 126 1.97 6.84 -2.56
CA LEU A 126 2.87 5.78 -3.04
C LEU A 126 2.22 4.89 -4.12
N ARG A 127 0.92 4.63 -4.00
CA ARG A 127 0.23 3.72 -4.92
C ARG A 127 -0.73 4.43 -5.88
N ILE A 128 -1.31 5.56 -5.45
CA ILE A 128 -2.40 6.24 -6.13
C ILE A 128 -2.11 7.74 -6.19
N THR A 129 -2.30 8.32 -7.36
CA THR A 129 -2.36 9.78 -7.57
C THR A 129 -3.81 10.20 -7.76
N ALA A 130 -4.24 11.27 -7.08
CA ALA A 130 -5.56 11.86 -7.24
C ALA A 130 -5.49 13.13 -8.08
N VAL A 131 -6.29 13.18 -9.15
CA VAL A 131 -6.34 14.30 -10.08
C VAL A 131 -7.78 14.78 -10.19
N ARG A 132 -8.00 16.09 -10.00
CA ARG A 132 -9.32 16.72 -10.20
C ARG A 132 -9.42 17.32 -11.57
N ASP A 133 -10.44 16.90 -12.34
CA ASP A 133 -10.70 17.46 -13.65
C ASP A 133 -11.43 18.81 -13.58
N ARG A 134 -11.62 19.45 -14.74
CA ARG A 134 -12.31 20.73 -14.86
C ARG A 134 -13.80 20.66 -14.52
N GLN A 135 -14.39 19.48 -14.51
CA GLN A 135 -15.80 19.24 -14.16
C GLN A 135 -15.97 19.01 -12.65
N GLY A 136 -14.85 19.00 -11.89
CA GLY A 136 -14.86 18.77 -10.45
C GLY A 136 -14.77 17.31 -10.05
N THR A 137 -14.67 16.37 -11.00
CA THR A 137 -14.54 14.94 -10.72
C THR A 137 -13.14 14.63 -10.20
N LEU A 138 -13.05 13.89 -9.09
CA LEU A 138 -11.79 13.42 -8.54
C LEU A 138 -11.48 12.01 -9.05
N TRP A 139 -10.42 11.89 -9.82
CA TRP A 139 -9.94 10.65 -10.42
C TRP A 139 -8.83 10.05 -9.57
N TYR A 140 -8.95 8.78 -9.23
CA TYR A 140 -7.93 8.01 -8.52
C TYR A 140 -7.20 7.12 -9.51
N LEU A 141 -5.97 7.50 -9.85
CA LEU A 141 -5.14 6.84 -10.85
C LEU A 141 -4.09 5.97 -10.15
N ARG A 142 -3.96 4.70 -10.55
CA ARG A 142 -2.91 3.82 -10.02
C ARG A 142 -1.58 4.20 -10.66
N ASN A 143 -0.55 4.45 -9.83
CA ASN A 143 0.73 4.93 -10.31
C ASN A 143 1.39 3.97 -11.30
N GLY A 144 1.22 2.66 -11.13
CA GLY A 144 1.76 1.65 -12.04
C GLY A 144 1.09 1.58 -13.42
N GLU A 145 -0.04 2.27 -13.62
CA GLU A 145 -0.72 2.41 -14.91
C GLU A 145 -0.34 3.69 -15.64
N ILE A 146 0.30 4.64 -14.95
CA ILE A 146 0.77 5.91 -15.52
C ILE A 146 2.07 5.66 -16.28
N LEU A 147 1.96 5.37 -17.59
CA LEU A 147 3.11 5.12 -18.45
C LEU A 147 3.70 6.41 -19.03
N LYS A 148 2.93 7.46 -19.08
CA LYS A 148 3.33 8.80 -19.53
C LYS A 148 2.55 9.86 -18.80
N VAL A 149 3.19 10.98 -18.51
CA VAL A 149 2.57 12.17 -17.94
C VAL A 149 2.96 13.40 -18.75
N GLY A 150 1.98 14.26 -19.03
CA GLY A 150 2.23 15.59 -19.55
C GLY A 150 2.05 16.60 -18.42
N ASN A 151 3.14 17.16 -17.89
CA ASN A 151 3.09 18.22 -16.89
C ASN A 151 3.09 19.58 -17.59
N LYS A 152 2.00 20.33 -17.45
CA LYS A 152 1.84 21.67 -18.07
C LYS A 152 2.34 22.80 -17.16
N SER A 153 2.58 22.52 -15.88
CA SER A 153 3.08 23.47 -14.90
C SER A 153 4.59 23.54 -14.87
N GLN A 154 5.28 22.47 -15.21
CA GLN A 154 6.74 22.45 -15.34
C GLN A 154 7.17 23.19 -16.60
N LYS A 155 7.93 24.26 -16.43
CA LYS A 155 8.60 24.90 -17.57
C LYS A 155 9.72 23.99 -18.05
N ALA A 156 9.88 23.87 -19.38
CA ALA A 156 11.02 23.18 -19.95
C ALA A 156 12.30 23.78 -19.33
N ARG A 157 13.11 22.94 -18.70
CA ARG A 157 14.46 23.32 -18.28
C ARG A 157 15.27 23.51 -19.56
N GLY A 158 15.44 24.80 -19.96
CA GLY A 158 16.33 25.18 -21.04
C GLY A 158 17.80 25.02 -20.64
#